data_b3331df285193789cab6fa977bb46815
#
_entry.id   b3331df285193789cab6fa977bb46815
#
_cell.length_a   1.000
_cell.length_b   1.000
_cell.length_c   1.000
_cell.angle_alpha   90.00
_cell.angle_beta   90.00
_cell.angle_gamma   90.00
#
_symmetry.space_group_name_H-M   'P 1'
#
loop_
_entity.id
_entity.type
_entity.pdbx_description
1 polymer ?
#
loop_
_entity_poly.entity_id
_entity_poly.type
_entity_poly.pdbx_seq_one_letter_code
_entity_poly.pdbx_strand_id
1 'polypeptide(L)'
;TGYQTISRRESASAISIVKAKDIMVQGVGSIDQMLQGRIPGMMVLNTSGEPSATPKIRIRGNATINGNKSPVWVVDVPFTASDINSEDAEYLIGNAIAGLNPQDIETITVLKDASATAICGVKGANGVIVITTKKGVVGRPVISYNGNLTLNTRPSYKNYHRMNSQERVLFSRQLIESNMNFGRVPTGETYEAAYEQLMSKQISQAEFEQKVETLQRRNTDWFDLLFRSDVTHTHALNVSGGTEAVKYYVSAGYSNIEGAARGSDSEKFSALAKVDVEYNEYLGFTAKIDYATTSNTGYSSVVNPFDYAYSTARTMPAYNEDGSYYMSYRAAGSTGRDYIGYTILKELNNT
;
A
#
# COMPACT_ATOMS: atom_id res chain seq x y z
N THR A 1 -0.28 18.88 -22.69
CA THR A 1 0.99 18.87 -21.95
C THR A 1 1.01 20.10 -21.05
N GLY A 2 1.62 20.03 -19.87
CA GLY A 2 1.61 21.15 -18.89
C GLY A 2 2.21 22.48 -19.40
N TYR A 3 2.89 22.47 -20.54
CA TYR A 3 3.49 23.65 -21.17
C TYR A 3 2.80 24.11 -22.46
N GLN A 4 2.08 23.20 -23.12
CA GLN A 4 1.48 23.47 -24.42
C GLN A 4 0.16 22.71 -24.59
N THR A 5 -0.86 23.40 -25.07
CA THR A 5 -2.14 22.79 -25.46
C THR A 5 -2.07 22.48 -26.95
N ILE A 6 -1.98 21.19 -27.28
CA ILE A 6 -1.98 20.70 -28.67
C ILE A 6 -3.19 19.79 -28.87
N SER A 7 -3.85 19.90 -30.01
CA SER A 7 -4.96 19.00 -30.30
C SER A 7 -4.44 17.56 -30.49
N ARG A 8 -5.25 16.56 -30.10
CA ARG A 8 -4.87 15.14 -30.21
C ARG A 8 -4.56 14.72 -31.64
N ARG A 9 -5.14 15.41 -32.63
CA ARG A 9 -4.95 15.12 -34.06
C ARG A 9 -3.60 15.63 -34.57
N GLU A 10 -3.05 16.65 -33.94
CA GLU A 10 -1.78 17.27 -34.32
C GLU A 10 -0.58 16.70 -33.57
N SER A 11 -0.83 15.89 -32.54
CA SER A 11 0.22 15.25 -31.73
C SER A 11 0.67 13.94 -32.36
N ALA A 12 1.91 13.88 -32.82
CA ALA A 12 2.57 12.64 -33.25
C ALA A 12 3.05 11.77 -32.04
N SER A 13 2.86 12.26 -30.82
CA SER A 13 3.38 11.62 -29.59
C SER A 13 2.40 10.63 -29.02
N ALA A 14 2.91 9.50 -28.45
CA ALA A 14 2.07 8.51 -27.78
C ALA A 14 1.65 9.02 -26.39
N ILE A 15 0.52 9.72 -26.37
CA ILE A 15 -0.09 10.29 -25.18
C ILE A 15 -1.37 9.50 -24.82
N SER A 16 -1.53 9.16 -23.55
CA SER A 16 -2.79 8.62 -23.03
C SER A 16 -3.41 9.62 -22.04
N ILE A 17 -4.67 9.97 -22.29
CA ILE A 17 -5.44 10.87 -21.41
C ILE A 17 -6.60 10.08 -20.81
N VAL A 18 -6.74 10.15 -19.51
CA VAL A 18 -7.83 9.51 -18.77
C VAL A 18 -8.48 10.58 -17.89
N LYS A 19 -9.82 10.64 -17.92
CA LYS A 19 -10.57 11.51 -17.02
C LYS A 19 -10.63 10.87 -15.63
N ALA A 20 -10.43 11.65 -14.59
CA ALA A 20 -10.44 11.13 -13.22
C ALA A 20 -11.75 10.37 -12.90
N LYS A 21 -12.90 10.88 -13.33
CA LYS A 21 -14.21 10.23 -13.13
C LYS A 21 -14.31 8.80 -13.70
N ASP A 22 -13.53 8.48 -14.73
CA ASP A 22 -13.58 7.17 -15.41
C ASP A 22 -12.67 6.13 -14.71
N ILE A 23 -11.79 6.56 -13.80
CA ILE A 23 -10.86 5.70 -13.08
C ILE A 23 -11.08 5.68 -11.56
N MET A 24 -11.91 6.57 -11.03
CA MET A 24 -12.24 6.55 -9.62
C MET A 24 -12.83 5.20 -9.22
N VAL A 25 -12.17 4.53 -8.28
CA VAL A 25 -12.61 3.28 -7.69
C VAL A 25 -12.92 3.54 -6.22
N GLN A 26 -14.12 3.16 -5.78
CA GLN A 26 -14.51 3.27 -4.38
C GLN A 26 -13.60 2.40 -3.50
N GLY A 27 -13.21 2.92 -2.34
CA GLY A 27 -12.33 2.20 -1.42
C GLY A 27 -10.84 2.25 -1.75
N VAL A 28 -10.45 2.86 -2.87
CA VAL A 28 -9.05 3.08 -3.24
C VAL A 28 -8.68 4.53 -2.97
N GLY A 29 -7.79 4.75 -2.02
CA GLY A 29 -7.34 6.09 -1.61
C GLY A 29 -6.16 6.65 -2.41
N SER A 30 -5.45 5.80 -3.16
CA SER A 30 -4.25 6.19 -3.90
C SER A 30 -4.54 6.34 -5.39
N ILE A 31 -4.11 7.47 -5.98
CA ILE A 31 -4.19 7.75 -7.41
C ILE A 31 -3.43 6.70 -8.21
N ASP A 32 -2.30 6.26 -7.71
CA ASP A 32 -1.43 5.28 -8.32
C ASP A 32 -2.15 3.95 -8.54
N GLN A 33 -2.88 3.49 -7.53
CA GLN A 33 -3.68 2.26 -7.60
C GLN A 33 -4.84 2.38 -8.58
N MET A 34 -5.47 3.55 -8.66
CA MET A 34 -6.57 3.82 -9.60
C MET A 34 -6.13 3.73 -11.07
N LEU A 35 -4.84 3.95 -11.35
CA LEU A 35 -4.28 3.87 -12.71
C LEU A 35 -3.99 2.43 -13.17
N GLN A 36 -4.03 1.46 -12.26
CA GLN A 36 -3.73 0.07 -12.58
C GLN A 36 -4.66 -0.49 -13.66
N GLY A 37 -4.08 -1.00 -14.74
CA GLY A 37 -4.83 -1.58 -15.86
C GLY A 37 -5.61 -0.58 -16.73
N ARG A 38 -5.52 0.73 -16.44
CA ARG A 38 -6.27 1.76 -17.18
C ARG A 38 -5.48 2.38 -18.33
N ILE A 39 -4.16 2.30 -18.28
CA ILE A 39 -3.28 2.96 -19.25
C ILE A 39 -2.44 1.90 -19.98
N PRO A 40 -2.60 1.71 -21.29
CA PRO A 40 -1.80 0.75 -22.06
C PRO A 40 -0.30 1.09 -21.96
N GLY A 41 0.54 0.09 -21.69
CA GLY A 41 1.99 0.23 -21.56
C GLY A 41 2.45 0.84 -20.23
N MET A 42 1.55 1.02 -19.25
CA MET A 42 1.89 1.35 -17.88
C MET A 42 1.63 0.13 -16.98
N MET A 43 2.60 -0.19 -16.14
CA MET A 43 2.53 -1.25 -15.15
C MET A 43 2.54 -0.63 -13.76
N VAL A 44 1.54 -0.97 -12.96
CA VAL A 44 1.43 -0.57 -11.55
C VAL A 44 1.51 -1.84 -10.71
N LEU A 45 2.50 -1.92 -9.84
CA LEU A 45 2.75 -3.05 -8.95
C LEU A 45 2.45 -2.62 -7.52
N ASN A 46 1.37 -3.13 -6.97
CA ASN A 46 1.07 -3.03 -5.56
C ASN A 46 1.87 -4.11 -4.83
N THR A 47 2.85 -3.70 -4.03
CA THR A 47 3.76 -4.62 -3.32
C THR A 47 3.27 -4.96 -1.92
N SER A 48 2.33 -4.21 -1.38
CA SER A 48 1.76 -4.38 -0.05
C SER A 48 0.29 -3.96 -0.05
N GLY A 49 -0.50 -4.51 0.87
CA GLY A 49 -1.85 -4.06 1.19
C GLY A 49 -1.90 -2.98 2.28
N GLU A 50 -0.76 -2.46 2.68
CA GLU A 50 -0.63 -1.41 3.68
C GLU A 50 -1.12 -0.06 3.13
N PRO A 51 -1.93 0.73 3.87
CA PRO A 51 -2.45 2.00 3.38
C PRO A 51 -1.37 3.02 2.99
N SER A 52 -0.21 2.96 3.63
CA SER A 52 0.95 3.82 3.36
C SER A 52 1.84 3.34 2.22
N ALA A 53 1.64 2.11 1.74
CA ALA A 53 2.49 1.53 0.70
C ALA A 53 2.35 2.26 -0.64
N THR A 54 3.47 2.70 -1.19
CA THR A 54 3.52 3.35 -2.49
C THR A 54 3.68 2.30 -3.60
N PRO A 55 2.74 2.21 -4.56
CA PRO A 55 2.86 1.32 -5.70
C PRO A 55 4.07 1.64 -6.57
N LYS A 56 4.71 0.63 -7.12
CA LYS A 56 5.79 0.82 -8.10
C LYS A 56 5.20 0.97 -9.50
N ILE A 57 5.41 2.15 -10.12
CA ILE A 57 4.92 2.46 -11.46
C ILE A 57 6.05 2.39 -12.47
N ARG A 58 5.77 1.79 -13.63
CA ARG A 58 6.68 1.75 -14.77
C ARG A 58 5.93 2.02 -16.06
N ILE A 59 6.55 2.81 -16.95
CA ILE A 59 6.01 3.14 -18.26
C ILE A 59 6.98 2.59 -19.32
N ARG A 60 6.46 1.68 -20.18
CA ARG A 60 7.24 1.03 -21.28
C ARG A 60 8.52 0.30 -20.85
N GLY A 61 8.57 -0.22 -19.61
CA GLY A 61 9.70 -0.99 -19.09
C GLY A 61 10.75 -0.14 -18.36
N ASN A 62 11.99 -0.57 -18.39
CA ASN A 62 13.10 0.09 -17.68
C ASN A 62 13.98 0.83 -18.68
N ALA A 63 14.10 2.14 -18.55
CA ALA A 63 15.06 2.94 -19.32
C ALA A 63 16.49 2.84 -18.77
N THR A 64 16.65 2.40 -17.53
CA THR A 64 17.96 2.29 -16.85
C THR A 64 18.06 0.99 -16.05
N ILE A 65 19.28 0.48 -15.94
CA ILE A 65 19.56 -0.73 -15.13
C ILE A 65 19.74 -0.35 -13.65
N ASN A 66 20.51 0.67 -13.35
CA ASN A 66 20.94 1.05 -12.00
C ASN A 66 20.37 2.38 -11.50
N GLY A 67 19.62 3.14 -12.33
CA GLY A 67 19.04 4.43 -11.95
C GLY A 67 17.60 4.33 -11.49
N ASN A 68 17.02 5.47 -11.05
CA ASN A 68 15.61 5.59 -10.75
C ASN A 68 14.76 5.20 -11.96
N LYS A 69 13.74 4.37 -11.73
CA LYS A 69 12.86 3.80 -12.76
C LYS A 69 11.44 4.35 -12.69
N SER A 70 11.17 5.23 -11.74
CA SER A 70 9.85 5.83 -11.53
C SER A 70 9.61 6.97 -12.53
N PRO A 71 8.37 7.14 -13.05
CA PRO A 71 8.02 8.27 -13.89
C PRO A 71 8.01 9.56 -13.09
N VAL A 72 8.18 10.69 -13.78
CA VAL A 72 8.03 12.02 -13.18
C VAL A 72 6.55 12.37 -13.11
N TRP A 73 6.13 12.92 -11.97
CA TRP A 73 4.82 13.46 -11.76
C TRP A 73 4.83 14.99 -11.89
N VAL A 74 3.82 15.52 -12.56
CA VAL A 74 3.61 16.95 -12.73
C VAL A 74 2.18 17.27 -12.37
N VAL A 75 1.95 18.22 -11.48
CA VAL A 75 0.61 18.65 -11.07
C VAL A 75 0.39 20.09 -11.54
N ASP A 76 -0.55 20.31 -12.46
CA ASP A 76 -0.95 21.56 -13.12
C ASP A 76 0.18 22.30 -13.84
N VAL A 77 1.25 22.65 -13.12
CA VAL A 77 2.42 23.37 -13.63
C VAL A 77 3.64 22.46 -13.48
N PRO A 78 4.58 22.50 -14.44
CA PRO A 78 5.81 21.74 -14.32
C PRO A 78 6.60 22.15 -13.09
N PHE A 79 6.68 21.26 -12.14
CA PHE A 79 7.53 21.45 -10.98
C PHE A 79 8.98 21.12 -11.38
N THR A 80 9.82 22.12 -11.48
CA THR A 80 11.25 21.92 -11.62
C THR A 80 11.83 21.62 -10.24
N ALA A 81 11.82 20.37 -9.84
CA ALA A 81 12.56 19.91 -8.67
C ALA A 81 14.08 19.93 -9.01
N SER A 82 14.66 21.12 -9.13
CA SER A 82 16.08 21.31 -9.45
C SER A 82 17.01 21.01 -8.26
N ASP A 83 16.47 21.00 -7.04
CA ASP A 83 17.26 21.02 -5.81
C ASP A 83 17.09 19.78 -4.90
N ILE A 84 16.48 18.70 -5.41
CA ILE A 84 16.25 17.49 -4.61
C ILE A 84 17.17 16.38 -5.10
N ASN A 85 18.03 15.87 -4.22
CA ASN A 85 18.89 14.71 -4.48
C ASN A 85 18.03 13.50 -4.88
N SER A 86 18.55 12.67 -5.78
CA SER A 86 17.81 11.62 -6.47
C SER A 86 17.20 10.53 -5.54
N GLU A 87 17.75 10.34 -4.36
CA GLU A 87 17.27 9.38 -3.38
C GLU A 87 16.10 9.93 -2.55
N ASP A 88 16.14 11.23 -2.23
CA ASP A 88 15.05 11.92 -1.53
C ASP A 88 13.87 12.24 -2.48
N ALA A 89 14.11 12.34 -3.78
CA ALA A 89 13.09 12.65 -4.77
C ALA A 89 12.02 11.56 -4.89
N GLU A 90 12.38 10.29 -4.74
CA GLU A 90 11.40 9.19 -4.76
C GLU A 90 10.46 9.24 -3.55
N TYR A 91 10.98 9.64 -2.40
CA TYR A 91 10.22 9.80 -1.16
C TYR A 91 9.35 11.07 -1.17
N LEU A 92 9.89 12.19 -1.66
CA LEU A 92 9.20 13.48 -1.68
C LEU A 92 8.19 13.61 -2.83
N ILE A 93 8.45 13.04 -4.00
CA ILE A 93 7.51 13.05 -5.13
C ILE A 93 6.34 12.06 -4.86
N GLY A 94 6.60 10.93 -4.26
CA GLY A 94 5.57 10.05 -3.73
C GLY A 94 4.67 10.80 -2.74
N ASN A 95 5.23 11.61 -1.84
CA ASN A 95 4.48 12.42 -0.89
C ASN A 95 3.67 13.55 -1.55
N ALA A 96 4.16 14.21 -2.60
CA ALA A 96 3.42 15.29 -3.27
C ALA A 96 2.12 14.79 -3.92
N ILE A 97 2.10 13.55 -4.41
CA ILE A 97 0.91 12.92 -4.99
C ILE A 97 0.07 12.26 -3.91
N ALA A 98 0.71 11.68 -2.89
CA ALA A 98 0.01 11.14 -1.73
C ALA A 98 -0.85 12.22 -1.03
N GLY A 99 -0.43 13.49 -1.10
CA GLY A 99 -1.18 14.64 -0.60
C GLY A 99 -2.40 15.02 -1.44
N LEU A 100 -2.41 14.75 -2.75
CA LEU A 100 -3.49 15.19 -3.62
C LEU A 100 -4.78 14.39 -3.39
N ASN A 101 -5.91 15.11 -3.30
CA ASN A 101 -7.21 14.47 -3.23
C ASN A 101 -7.63 14.01 -4.65
N PRO A 102 -7.93 12.72 -4.85
CA PRO A 102 -8.39 12.23 -6.16
C PRO A 102 -9.64 12.97 -6.69
N GLN A 103 -10.48 13.47 -5.79
CA GLN A 103 -11.68 14.22 -6.16
C GLN A 103 -11.38 15.59 -6.80
N ASP A 104 -10.18 16.14 -6.60
CA ASP A 104 -9.75 17.42 -7.18
C ASP A 104 -9.14 17.26 -8.57
N ILE A 105 -8.96 16.03 -9.04
CA ILE A 105 -8.39 15.74 -10.34
C ILE A 105 -9.46 15.85 -11.43
N GLU A 106 -9.13 16.50 -12.52
CA GLU A 106 -9.92 16.53 -13.74
C GLU A 106 -9.44 15.47 -14.73
N THR A 107 -8.14 15.48 -15.06
CA THR A 107 -7.54 14.57 -16.03
C THR A 107 -6.15 14.12 -15.59
N ILE A 108 -5.79 12.91 -16.01
CA ILE A 108 -4.42 12.37 -15.90
C ILE A 108 -3.93 12.09 -17.31
N THR A 109 -2.82 12.71 -17.67
CA THR A 109 -2.17 12.56 -18.98
C THR A 109 -0.84 11.85 -18.82
N VAL A 110 -0.65 10.74 -19.51
CA VAL A 110 0.59 9.97 -19.46
C VAL A 110 1.35 10.15 -20.76
N LEU A 111 2.54 10.76 -20.67
CA LEU A 111 3.48 10.96 -21.74
C LEU A 111 4.47 9.80 -21.77
N LYS A 112 4.47 9.05 -22.86
CA LYS A 112 5.20 7.77 -22.93
C LYS A 112 6.43 7.85 -23.83
N ASP A 113 6.48 8.82 -24.75
CA ASP A 113 7.53 8.94 -25.74
C ASP A 113 8.56 10.00 -25.38
N ALA A 114 9.79 9.82 -25.85
CA ALA A 114 10.85 10.79 -25.68
C ALA A 114 10.47 12.18 -26.24
N SER A 115 9.73 12.25 -27.36
CA SER A 115 9.23 13.51 -27.92
C SER A 115 8.27 14.24 -26.99
N ALA A 116 7.40 13.49 -26.28
CA ALA A 116 6.45 14.05 -25.33
C ALA A 116 7.12 14.42 -24.00
N THR A 117 8.17 13.69 -23.62
CA THR A 117 8.87 13.88 -22.33
C THR A 117 10.06 14.83 -22.43
N ALA A 118 10.49 15.23 -23.65
CA ALA A 118 11.62 16.13 -23.89
C ALA A 118 11.52 17.45 -23.11
N ILE A 119 10.31 17.94 -22.87
CA ILE A 119 10.04 19.14 -22.06
C ILE A 119 10.51 18.98 -20.61
N CYS A 120 10.51 17.75 -20.09
CA CYS A 120 10.96 17.44 -18.73
C CYS A 120 12.44 17.05 -18.65
N GLY A 121 13.16 17.14 -19.76
CA GLY A 121 14.59 16.83 -19.86
C GLY A 121 14.90 15.36 -19.50
N VAL A 122 16.09 15.12 -18.96
CA VAL A 122 16.60 13.79 -18.61
C VAL A 122 15.70 13.08 -17.57
N LYS A 123 15.07 13.84 -16.67
CA LYS A 123 14.15 13.29 -15.66
C LYS A 123 12.92 12.63 -16.28
N GLY A 124 12.51 13.08 -17.47
CA GLY A 124 11.38 12.49 -18.22
C GLY A 124 11.66 11.16 -18.92
N ALA A 125 12.89 10.64 -18.85
CA ALA A 125 13.28 9.41 -19.57
C ALA A 125 12.44 8.17 -19.23
N ASN A 126 11.91 8.09 -18.01
CA ASN A 126 11.04 7.00 -17.55
C ASN A 126 9.53 7.27 -17.80
N GLY A 127 9.22 8.32 -18.56
CA GLY A 127 7.85 8.80 -18.78
C GLY A 127 7.45 9.90 -17.81
N VAL A 128 6.38 10.62 -18.16
CA VAL A 128 5.85 11.72 -17.35
C VAL A 128 4.34 11.53 -17.19
N ILE A 129 3.86 11.68 -15.96
CA ILE A 129 2.44 11.65 -15.61
C ILE A 129 2.04 13.07 -15.21
N VAL A 130 1.18 13.68 -16.01
CA VAL A 130 0.66 15.04 -15.77
C VAL A 130 -0.72 14.95 -15.21
N ILE A 131 -0.92 15.47 -14.01
CA ILE A 131 -2.22 15.63 -13.36
C ILE A 131 -2.71 17.06 -13.59
N THR A 132 -3.92 17.18 -14.09
CA THR A 132 -4.61 18.47 -14.17
C THR A 132 -5.71 18.49 -13.13
N THR A 133 -5.69 19.49 -12.25
CA THR A 133 -6.72 19.68 -11.23
C THR A 133 -7.94 20.40 -11.80
N LYS A 134 -9.08 20.21 -11.15
CA LYS A 134 -10.32 20.90 -11.50
C LYS A 134 -10.17 22.41 -11.46
N LYS A 135 -10.94 23.08 -12.30
CA LYS A 135 -10.98 24.54 -12.39
C LYS A 135 -12.38 25.04 -12.03
N GLY A 136 -12.47 26.32 -11.72
CA GLY A 136 -13.73 27.01 -11.59
C GLY A 136 -14.49 27.02 -12.92
N VAL A 137 -15.80 26.99 -12.84
CA VAL A 137 -16.71 27.07 -13.99
C VAL A 137 -17.50 28.37 -13.93
N VAL A 138 -17.83 28.91 -15.10
CA VAL A 138 -18.70 30.11 -15.19
C VAL A 138 -20.10 29.75 -14.71
N GLY A 139 -20.63 30.53 -13.79
CA GLY A 139 -21.95 30.33 -13.26
C GLY A 139 -22.06 30.62 -11.76
N ARG A 140 -23.24 30.36 -11.21
CA ARG A 140 -23.49 30.48 -9.78
C ARG A 140 -22.63 29.49 -9.00
N PRO A 141 -22.24 29.79 -7.76
CA PRO A 141 -21.52 28.86 -6.92
C PRO A 141 -22.26 27.52 -6.80
N VAL A 142 -21.55 26.43 -7.11
CA VAL A 142 -22.03 25.06 -6.93
C VAL A 142 -21.21 24.42 -5.82
N ILE A 143 -21.92 23.95 -4.80
CA ILE A 143 -21.34 23.22 -3.68
C ILE A 143 -21.58 21.74 -3.92
N SER A 144 -20.53 20.93 -3.86
CA SER A 144 -20.61 19.48 -3.99
C SER A 144 -19.95 18.80 -2.82
N TYR A 145 -20.65 17.84 -2.25
CA TYR A 145 -20.11 16.95 -1.23
C TYR A 145 -20.09 15.50 -1.75
N ASN A 146 -18.97 14.83 -1.54
CA ASN A 146 -18.81 13.42 -1.87
C ASN A 146 -18.29 12.68 -0.62
N GLY A 147 -19.09 11.76 -0.11
CA GLY A 147 -18.72 10.89 1.00
C GLY A 147 -18.69 9.43 0.54
N ASN A 148 -17.67 8.70 0.94
CA ASN A 148 -17.54 7.27 0.68
C ASN A 148 -17.19 6.53 1.97
N LEU A 149 -17.85 5.39 2.18
CA LEU A 149 -17.60 4.46 3.27
C LEU A 149 -17.38 3.08 2.68
N THR A 150 -16.25 2.47 3.01
CA THR A 150 -15.90 1.12 2.59
C THR A 150 -15.65 0.26 3.82
N LEU A 151 -16.27 -0.90 3.85
CA LEU A 151 -16.10 -1.90 4.90
C LEU A 151 -15.44 -3.13 4.27
N ASN A 152 -14.27 -3.51 4.77
CA ASN A 152 -13.58 -4.71 4.35
C ASN A 152 -13.60 -5.74 5.47
N THR A 153 -13.81 -7.00 5.10
CA THR A 153 -13.74 -8.10 6.06
C THR A 153 -12.30 -8.61 6.17
N ARG A 154 -11.87 -8.92 7.38
CA ARG A 154 -10.54 -9.48 7.62
C ARG A 154 -10.30 -10.78 6.84
N PRO A 155 -9.07 -11.07 6.44
CA PRO A 155 -8.73 -12.38 5.91
C PRO A 155 -8.97 -13.48 6.96
N SER A 156 -9.30 -14.66 6.49
CA SER A 156 -9.54 -15.81 7.36
C SER A 156 -9.07 -17.11 6.72
N TYR A 157 -8.84 -18.14 7.52
CA TYR A 157 -8.46 -19.47 7.02
C TYR A 157 -9.51 -20.12 6.10
N LYS A 158 -10.76 -19.62 6.07
CA LYS A 158 -11.78 -20.10 5.12
C LYS A 158 -11.41 -19.83 3.66
N ASN A 159 -10.59 -18.79 3.42
CA ASN A 159 -10.16 -18.39 2.08
C ASN A 159 -8.85 -19.06 1.67
N TYR A 160 -8.19 -19.78 2.58
CA TYR A 160 -6.87 -20.38 2.36
C TYR A 160 -6.87 -21.84 2.82
N HIS A 161 -6.44 -22.72 1.95
CA HIS A 161 -6.32 -24.15 2.27
C HIS A 161 -5.06 -24.41 3.11
N ARG A 162 -5.19 -24.17 4.42
CA ARG A 162 -4.09 -24.39 5.39
C ARG A 162 -4.54 -25.42 6.43
N MET A 163 -3.62 -26.26 6.83
CA MET A 163 -3.87 -27.28 7.85
C MET A 163 -4.31 -26.66 9.16
N ASN A 164 -5.34 -27.18 9.76
CA ASN A 164 -5.65 -26.93 11.17
C ASN A 164 -4.68 -27.72 12.07
N SER A 165 -4.80 -27.57 13.38
CA SER A 165 -3.85 -28.20 14.32
C SER A 165 -3.93 -29.71 14.34
N GLN A 166 -5.10 -30.29 14.16
CA GLN A 166 -5.28 -31.74 14.10
C GLN A 166 -4.64 -32.31 12.83
N GLU A 167 -4.91 -31.69 11.69
CA GLU A 167 -4.31 -32.08 10.41
C GLU A 167 -2.80 -31.94 10.43
N ARG A 168 -2.27 -30.86 11.05
CA ARG A 168 -0.82 -30.65 11.18
C ARG A 168 -0.15 -31.71 12.03
N VAL A 169 -0.75 -32.09 13.16
CA VAL A 169 -0.24 -33.17 14.01
C VAL A 169 -0.30 -34.52 13.29
N LEU A 170 -1.42 -34.82 12.60
CA LEU A 170 -1.55 -36.05 11.81
C LEU A 170 -0.48 -36.11 10.70
N PHE A 171 -0.28 -35.02 9.97
CA PHE A 171 0.75 -34.92 8.93
C PHE A 171 2.15 -35.16 9.51
N SER A 172 2.50 -34.55 10.64
CA SER A 172 3.79 -34.74 11.31
C SER A 172 4.00 -36.20 11.74
N ARG A 173 2.95 -36.86 12.26
CA ARG A 173 2.98 -38.28 12.61
C ARG A 173 3.29 -39.13 11.38
N GLN A 174 2.56 -38.94 10.28
CA GLN A 174 2.77 -39.68 9.04
C GLN A 174 4.16 -39.49 8.46
N LEU A 175 4.73 -38.29 8.56
CA LEU A 175 6.11 -38.04 8.12
C LEU A 175 7.13 -38.85 8.93
N ILE A 176 6.97 -38.91 10.26
CA ILE A 176 7.85 -39.66 11.15
C ILE A 176 7.71 -41.18 10.87
N GLU A 177 6.49 -41.68 10.75
CA GLU A 177 6.20 -43.10 10.45
C GLU A 177 6.78 -43.50 9.09
N SER A 178 6.86 -42.58 8.12
CA SER A 178 7.49 -42.79 6.81
C SER A 178 9.01 -42.68 6.83
N ASN A 179 9.66 -42.60 7.98
CA ASN A 179 11.09 -42.41 8.15
C ASN A 179 11.67 -41.23 7.37
N MET A 180 10.88 -40.13 7.19
CA MET A 180 11.38 -38.96 6.51
C MET A 180 12.40 -38.24 7.37
N ASN A 181 13.58 -38.00 6.83
CA ASN A 181 14.64 -37.29 7.51
C ASN A 181 14.34 -35.76 7.54
N PHE A 182 14.04 -35.24 8.70
CA PHE A 182 13.96 -33.80 8.92
C PHE A 182 15.38 -33.27 9.18
N GLY A 183 16.16 -32.94 8.27
CA GLY A 183 17.54 -32.46 8.47
C GLY A 183 17.75 -31.59 9.73
N ARG A 184 16.67 -31.02 10.28
CA ARG A 184 16.61 -30.32 11.56
C ARG A 184 15.23 -30.44 12.19
N VAL A 185 15.15 -30.83 13.45
CA VAL A 185 13.87 -30.84 14.18
C VAL A 185 13.42 -29.41 14.45
N PRO A 186 12.16 -29.06 14.15
CA PRO A 186 11.62 -27.74 14.48
C PRO A 186 11.67 -27.48 15.97
N THR A 187 12.15 -26.32 16.37
CA THR A 187 12.17 -25.87 17.76
C THR A 187 10.80 -25.37 18.21
N GLY A 188 10.49 -25.48 19.50
CA GLY A 188 9.28 -24.95 20.11
C GLY A 188 8.16 -26.00 20.27
N GLU A 189 6.92 -25.53 20.33
CA GLU A 189 5.71 -26.32 20.55
C GLU A 189 5.26 -27.03 19.25
N THR A 190 5.96 -28.12 18.91
CA THR A 190 5.68 -28.94 17.72
C THR A 190 5.61 -30.42 18.04
N TYR A 191 4.92 -31.20 17.21
CA TYR A 191 4.84 -32.66 17.36
C TYR A 191 6.23 -33.29 17.26
N GLU A 192 7.04 -32.82 16.31
CA GLU A 192 8.40 -33.30 16.07
C GLU A 192 9.31 -33.09 17.27
N ALA A 193 9.24 -31.91 17.92
CA ALA A 193 10.01 -31.64 19.13
C ALA A 193 9.55 -32.51 20.31
N ALA A 194 8.26 -32.71 20.47
CA ALA A 194 7.72 -33.61 21.52
C ALA A 194 8.14 -35.06 21.28
N TYR A 195 8.14 -35.50 20.01
CA TYR A 195 8.58 -36.86 19.65
C TYR A 195 10.08 -37.06 19.92
N GLU A 196 10.92 -36.06 19.61
CA GLU A 196 12.35 -36.11 19.94
C GLU A 196 12.61 -36.21 21.45
N GLN A 197 11.85 -35.44 22.25
CA GLN A 197 11.90 -35.54 23.72
C GLN A 197 11.51 -36.91 24.22
N LEU A 198 10.52 -37.58 23.61
CA LEU A 198 10.15 -38.95 23.93
C LEU A 198 11.25 -39.94 23.56
N MET A 199 11.81 -39.85 22.34
CA MET A 199 12.86 -40.77 21.88
C MET A 199 14.15 -40.59 22.67
N SER A 200 14.47 -39.38 23.10
CA SER A 200 15.61 -39.10 23.99
C SER A 200 15.32 -39.38 25.46
N LYS A 201 14.15 -39.90 25.82
CA LYS A 201 13.69 -40.24 27.18
C LYS A 201 13.67 -39.02 28.14
N GLN A 202 13.51 -37.83 27.62
CA GLN A 202 13.35 -36.59 28.41
C GLN A 202 11.93 -36.47 28.97
N ILE A 203 10.95 -37.09 28.30
CA ILE A 203 9.55 -37.14 28.73
C ILE A 203 9.05 -38.58 28.65
N SER A 204 8.03 -38.90 29.46
CA SER A 204 7.33 -40.16 29.46
C SER A 204 6.31 -40.25 28.29
N GLN A 205 5.84 -41.44 28.00
CA GLN A 205 4.77 -41.67 27.01
C GLN A 205 3.50 -40.86 27.36
N ALA A 206 3.11 -40.83 28.63
CA ALA A 206 1.93 -40.10 29.09
C ALA A 206 2.09 -38.57 28.87
N GLU A 207 3.26 -38.02 29.19
CA GLU A 207 3.54 -36.61 28.96
C GLU A 207 3.56 -36.25 27.46
N PHE A 208 4.07 -37.15 26.62
CA PHE A 208 4.00 -37.01 25.17
C PHE A 208 2.56 -36.96 24.67
N GLU A 209 1.72 -37.90 25.09
CA GLU A 209 0.31 -37.93 24.71
C GLU A 209 -0.44 -36.67 25.15
N GLN A 210 -0.17 -36.16 26.34
CA GLN A 210 -0.72 -34.92 26.85
C GLN A 210 -0.28 -33.70 26.01
N LYS A 211 1.01 -33.65 25.63
CA LYS A 211 1.51 -32.60 24.72
C LYS A 211 0.83 -32.67 23.37
N VAL A 212 0.70 -33.86 22.79
CA VAL A 212 0.03 -34.04 21.49
C VAL A 212 -1.44 -33.60 21.57
N GLU A 213 -2.15 -33.98 22.61
CA GLU A 213 -3.54 -33.52 22.82
C GLU A 213 -3.62 -31.98 22.92
N THR A 214 -2.72 -31.36 23.65
CA THR A 214 -2.63 -29.92 23.76
C THR A 214 -2.37 -29.25 22.39
N LEU A 215 -1.45 -29.78 21.58
CA LEU A 215 -1.19 -29.30 20.23
C LEU A 215 -2.42 -29.43 19.32
N GLN A 216 -3.15 -30.54 19.39
CA GLN A 216 -4.36 -30.74 18.59
C GLN A 216 -5.53 -29.82 18.96
N ARG A 217 -5.67 -29.53 20.25
CA ARG A 217 -6.73 -28.63 20.75
C ARG A 217 -6.45 -27.17 20.50
N ARG A 218 -5.18 -26.77 20.46
CA ARG A 218 -4.73 -25.39 20.28
C ARG A 218 -5.07 -24.93 18.90
N ASN A 219 -5.77 -24.42 18.35
CA ASN A 219 -6.07 -24.06 16.96
C ASN A 219 -5.98 -22.54 16.76
N THR A 220 -4.79 -21.96 16.97
CA THR A 220 -4.55 -20.52 16.93
C THR A 220 -5.00 -19.91 15.60
N ASP A 221 -5.84 -18.91 15.67
CA ASP A 221 -6.23 -18.12 14.49
C ASP A 221 -5.32 -16.90 14.35
N TRP A 222 -4.22 -17.06 13.61
CA TRP A 222 -3.28 -15.96 13.38
C TRP A 222 -3.89 -14.83 12.56
N PHE A 223 -4.87 -15.10 11.68
CA PHE A 223 -5.57 -14.04 10.97
C PHE A 223 -6.45 -13.22 11.92
N ASP A 224 -7.05 -13.80 12.94
CA ASP A 224 -7.82 -13.06 13.94
C ASP A 224 -6.92 -12.18 14.83
N LEU A 225 -5.76 -12.69 15.18
CA LEU A 225 -4.81 -11.99 16.04
C LEU A 225 -4.15 -10.80 15.33
N LEU A 226 -3.81 -10.96 14.05
CA LEU A 226 -3.00 -9.99 13.31
C LEU A 226 -3.81 -9.05 12.42
N PHE A 227 -5.05 -9.40 12.11
CA PHE A 227 -5.91 -8.63 11.22
C PHE A 227 -7.22 -8.22 11.90
N ARG A 228 -7.84 -7.22 11.33
CA ARG A 228 -9.17 -6.74 11.70
C ARG A 228 -10.02 -6.52 10.46
N SER A 229 -11.33 -6.51 10.63
CA SER A 229 -12.20 -5.88 9.64
C SER A 229 -11.98 -4.38 9.71
N ASP A 230 -11.78 -3.75 8.59
CA ASP A 230 -11.39 -2.35 8.51
C ASP A 230 -12.50 -1.47 7.95
N VAL A 231 -12.44 -0.19 8.32
CA VAL A 231 -13.35 0.85 7.87
C VAL A 231 -12.53 1.94 7.20
N THR A 232 -12.78 2.16 5.92
CA THR A 232 -12.22 3.30 5.20
C THR A 232 -13.32 4.29 4.93
N HIS A 233 -13.13 5.54 5.31
CA HIS A 233 -14.05 6.61 4.96
C HIS A 233 -13.32 7.82 4.38
N THR A 234 -13.94 8.42 3.36
CA THR A 234 -13.43 9.61 2.70
C THR A 234 -14.54 10.64 2.55
N HIS A 235 -14.20 11.89 2.77
CA HIS A 235 -15.09 13.03 2.65
C HIS A 235 -14.42 14.11 1.81
N ALA A 236 -15.12 14.61 0.79
CA ALA A 236 -14.64 15.70 -0.04
C ALA A 236 -15.76 16.73 -0.22
N LEU A 237 -15.48 17.97 0.12
CA LEU A 237 -16.33 19.11 -0.09
C LEU A 237 -15.65 20.03 -1.10
N ASN A 238 -16.37 20.48 -2.12
CA ASN A 238 -15.83 21.45 -3.05
C ASN A 238 -16.86 22.52 -3.42
N VAL A 239 -16.37 23.70 -3.74
CA VAL A 239 -17.13 24.84 -4.21
C VAL A 239 -16.49 25.35 -5.49
N SER A 240 -17.24 25.47 -6.55
CA SER A 240 -16.79 26.04 -7.83
C SER A 240 -17.79 27.05 -8.36
N GLY A 241 -17.28 28.09 -8.99
CA GLY A 241 -18.13 29.12 -9.57
C GLY A 241 -17.29 30.22 -10.23
N GLY A 242 -17.95 31.27 -10.70
CA GLY A 242 -17.28 32.45 -11.23
C GLY A 242 -17.97 33.09 -12.40
N THR A 243 -17.34 34.12 -12.93
CA THR A 243 -17.70 34.85 -14.14
C THR A 243 -16.74 34.46 -15.27
N GLU A 244 -16.92 35.02 -16.46
CA GLU A 244 -15.93 34.85 -17.54
C GLU A 244 -14.55 35.41 -17.17
N ALA A 245 -14.52 36.50 -16.40
CA ALA A 245 -13.29 37.15 -15.99
C ALA A 245 -12.61 36.48 -14.78
N VAL A 246 -13.39 35.89 -13.85
CA VAL A 246 -12.82 35.28 -12.62
C VAL A 246 -13.53 33.98 -12.35
N LYS A 247 -12.77 32.89 -12.29
CA LYS A 247 -13.25 31.54 -11.96
C LYS A 247 -12.53 31.04 -10.74
N TYR A 248 -13.23 30.37 -9.84
CA TYR A 248 -12.63 29.81 -8.64
C TYR A 248 -13.05 28.37 -8.36
N TYR A 249 -12.16 27.63 -7.78
CA TYR A 249 -12.37 26.27 -7.27
C TYR A 249 -11.73 26.16 -5.90
N VAL A 250 -12.49 25.76 -4.91
CA VAL A 250 -12.01 25.52 -3.54
C VAL A 250 -12.48 24.13 -3.11
N SER A 251 -11.60 23.37 -2.51
CA SER A 251 -11.93 22.05 -1.97
C SER A 251 -11.25 21.79 -0.63
N ALA A 252 -11.89 20.92 0.15
CA ALA A 252 -11.34 20.32 1.35
C ALA A 252 -11.66 18.83 1.34
N GLY A 253 -10.68 18.01 1.67
CA GLY A 253 -10.80 16.56 1.71
C GLY A 253 -10.25 15.97 3.00
N TYR A 254 -10.94 14.96 3.50
CA TYR A 254 -10.50 14.15 4.62
C TYR A 254 -10.63 12.66 4.25
N SER A 255 -9.62 11.88 4.56
CA SER A 255 -9.60 10.44 4.33
C SER A 255 -8.99 9.74 5.53
N ASN A 256 -9.67 8.73 6.03
CA ASN A 256 -9.14 7.81 7.02
C ASN A 256 -9.21 6.40 6.44
N ILE A 257 -8.07 5.76 6.32
CA ILE A 257 -7.92 4.42 5.79
C ILE A 257 -7.35 3.54 6.90
N GLU A 258 -8.21 2.71 7.48
CA GLU A 258 -7.74 1.67 8.38
C GLU A 258 -7.15 0.52 7.58
N GLY A 259 -5.97 0.06 7.95
CA GLY A 259 -5.37 -1.12 7.36
C GLY A 259 -5.96 -2.41 7.92
N ALA A 260 -6.10 -3.42 7.07
CA ALA A 260 -6.54 -4.75 7.51
C ALA A 260 -5.58 -5.38 8.53
N ALA A 261 -4.28 -5.14 8.44
CA ALA A 261 -3.32 -5.52 9.48
C ALA A 261 -3.38 -4.51 10.64
N ARG A 262 -3.39 -5.04 11.86
CA ARG A 262 -3.42 -4.20 13.08
C ARG A 262 -2.15 -3.34 13.15
N GLY A 263 -2.30 -2.07 13.56
CA GLY A 263 -1.18 -1.13 13.63
C GLY A 263 -0.79 -0.52 12.30
N SER A 264 -1.64 -0.61 11.27
CA SER A 264 -1.42 0.01 9.97
C SER A 264 -2.60 0.90 9.61
N ASP A 265 -2.41 2.21 9.64
CA ASP A 265 -3.44 3.22 9.41
C ASP A 265 -2.87 4.40 8.63
N SER A 266 -3.72 5.08 7.86
CA SER A 266 -3.38 6.30 7.14
C SER A 266 -4.49 7.32 7.26
N GLU A 267 -4.17 8.48 7.80
CA GLU A 267 -5.06 9.62 7.91
C GLU A 267 -4.53 10.75 7.05
N LYS A 268 -5.40 11.36 6.26
CA LYS A 268 -5.02 12.41 5.32
C LYS A 268 -6.03 13.54 5.34
N PHE A 269 -5.52 14.75 5.42
CA PHE A 269 -6.27 15.98 5.19
C PHE A 269 -5.67 16.72 3.98
N SER A 270 -6.52 17.30 3.14
CA SER A 270 -6.11 18.09 1.98
C SER A 270 -7.02 19.30 1.80
N ALA A 271 -6.45 20.40 1.32
CA ALA A 271 -7.18 21.60 0.95
C ALA A 271 -6.56 22.20 -0.31
N LEU A 272 -7.40 22.64 -1.24
CA LEU A 272 -6.98 23.26 -2.49
C LEU A 272 -7.84 24.49 -2.75
N ALA A 273 -7.18 25.59 -3.10
CA ALA A 273 -7.83 26.80 -3.59
C ALA A 273 -7.16 27.24 -4.89
N LYS A 274 -7.95 27.44 -5.92
CA LYS A 274 -7.51 27.85 -7.26
C LYS A 274 -8.39 28.96 -7.78
N VAL A 275 -7.75 30.03 -8.26
CA VAL A 275 -8.42 31.16 -8.87
C VAL A 275 -7.75 31.44 -10.23
N ASP A 276 -8.56 31.42 -11.27
CA ASP A 276 -8.16 31.78 -12.63
C ASP A 276 -8.77 33.15 -12.96
N VAL A 277 -7.94 34.13 -13.32
CA VAL A 277 -8.35 35.48 -13.70
C VAL A 277 -7.97 35.74 -15.14
N GLU A 278 -8.93 36.07 -15.96
CA GLU A 278 -8.76 36.52 -17.35
C GLU A 278 -8.98 38.03 -17.40
N TYR A 279 -7.87 38.81 -17.32
CA TYR A 279 -7.96 40.25 -17.30
C TYR A 279 -8.34 40.85 -18.66
N ASN A 280 -7.78 40.29 -19.74
CA ASN A 280 -8.12 40.61 -21.12
C ASN A 280 -7.67 39.46 -22.04
N GLU A 281 -7.84 39.61 -23.36
CA GLU A 281 -7.48 38.56 -24.35
C GLU A 281 -5.99 38.16 -24.34
N TYR A 282 -5.11 39.01 -23.77
CA TYR A 282 -3.66 38.80 -23.78
C TYR A 282 -3.09 38.46 -22.40
N LEU A 283 -3.81 38.77 -21.35
CA LEU A 283 -3.32 38.65 -19.98
C LEU A 283 -4.31 37.89 -19.08
N GLY A 284 -3.87 36.75 -18.62
CA GLY A 284 -4.54 35.98 -17.60
C GLY A 284 -3.54 35.48 -16.58
N PHE A 285 -3.98 35.25 -15.36
CA PHE A 285 -3.17 34.64 -14.32
C PHE A 285 -3.96 33.60 -13.51
N THR A 286 -3.27 32.57 -13.05
CA THR A 286 -3.79 31.55 -12.16
C THR A 286 -3.03 31.60 -10.84
N ALA A 287 -3.75 31.74 -9.75
CA ALA A 287 -3.21 31.53 -8.42
C ALA A 287 -3.74 30.20 -7.86
N LYS A 288 -2.84 29.41 -7.30
CA LYS A 288 -3.16 28.12 -6.70
C LYS A 288 -2.45 27.97 -5.36
N ILE A 289 -3.18 27.54 -4.36
CA ILE A 289 -2.65 27.12 -3.06
C ILE A 289 -3.16 25.72 -2.83
N ASP A 290 -2.26 24.81 -2.55
CA ASP A 290 -2.60 23.46 -2.10
C ASP A 290 -1.87 23.14 -0.80
N TYR A 291 -2.57 22.45 0.08
CA TYR A 291 -2.06 21.98 1.35
C TYR A 291 -2.49 20.54 1.57
N ALA A 292 -1.59 19.70 2.01
CA ALA A 292 -1.92 18.36 2.43
C ALA A 292 -1.05 17.93 3.60
N THR A 293 -1.65 17.18 4.51
CA THR A 293 -0.94 16.49 5.57
C THR A 293 -1.38 15.03 5.59
N THR A 294 -0.44 14.13 5.81
CA THR A 294 -0.68 12.69 5.89
C THR A 294 0.03 12.17 7.13
N SER A 295 -0.72 11.49 7.96
CA SER A 295 -0.20 10.74 9.10
C SER A 295 -0.35 9.25 8.81
N ASN A 296 0.76 8.53 8.80
CA ASN A 296 0.79 7.11 8.58
C ASN A 296 1.31 6.40 9.82
N THR A 297 0.59 5.39 10.26
CA THR A 297 1.04 4.43 11.25
C THR A 297 1.28 3.11 10.54
N GLY A 298 2.40 2.45 10.82
CA GLY A 298 2.73 1.19 10.15
C GLY A 298 3.84 0.46 10.91
N TYR A 299 4.08 -0.76 10.51
CA TYR A 299 5.15 -1.59 11.07
C TYR A 299 6.37 -1.59 10.14
N SER A 300 7.50 -2.06 10.65
CA SER A 300 8.73 -2.15 9.86
C SER A 300 8.53 -2.99 8.59
N SER A 301 9.15 -2.59 7.49
CA SER A 301 9.07 -3.29 6.19
C SER A 301 9.55 -4.75 6.20
N VAL A 302 10.29 -5.15 7.24
CA VAL A 302 10.72 -6.55 7.44
C VAL A 302 9.65 -7.41 8.13
N VAL A 303 8.62 -6.79 8.70
CA VAL A 303 7.49 -7.47 9.33
C VAL A 303 6.41 -7.69 8.28
N ASN A 304 6.03 -8.94 8.06
CA ASN A 304 4.95 -9.29 7.13
C ASN A 304 3.86 -10.06 7.88
N PRO A 305 2.79 -9.40 8.35
CA PRO A 305 1.71 -10.04 9.08
C PRO A 305 0.99 -11.12 8.27
N PHE A 306 0.82 -10.91 6.97
CA PHE A 306 0.13 -11.87 6.11
C PHE A 306 0.95 -13.15 5.95
N ASP A 307 2.23 -13.04 5.62
CA ASP A 307 3.11 -14.19 5.50
C ASP A 307 3.22 -14.96 6.82
N TYR A 308 3.29 -14.23 7.92
CA TYR A 308 3.32 -14.85 9.25
C TYR A 308 2.04 -15.64 9.53
N ALA A 309 0.85 -15.04 9.33
CA ALA A 309 -0.43 -15.73 9.53
C ALA A 309 -0.61 -16.92 8.60
N TYR A 310 -0.12 -16.80 7.37
CA TYR A 310 -0.23 -17.84 6.35
C TYR A 310 0.74 -19.01 6.59
N SER A 311 1.98 -18.75 7.03
CA SER A 311 3.04 -19.75 7.15
C SER A 311 3.16 -20.36 8.55
N THR A 312 2.71 -19.65 9.60
CA THR A 312 2.83 -20.13 10.98
C THR A 312 1.81 -21.22 11.29
N ALA A 313 2.29 -22.31 11.88
CA ALA A 313 1.44 -23.42 12.27
C ALA A 313 0.43 -22.99 13.35
N ARG A 314 -0.81 -23.45 13.22
CA ARG A 314 -1.90 -23.17 14.18
C ARG A 314 -1.72 -23.89 15.52
N THR A 315 -0.81 -24.85 15.59
CA THR A 315 -0.39 -25.50 16.84
C THR A 315 0.47 -24.58 17.72
N MET A 316 1.10 -23.54 17.14
CA MET A 316 1.93 -22.61 17.90
C MET A 316 1.05 -21.68 18.75
N PRO A 317 1.36 -21.52 20.06
CA PRO A 317 0.63 -20.60 20.93
C PRO A 317 0.97 -19.14 20.58
N ALA A 318 0.04 -18.25 20.79
CA ALA A 318 0.26 -16.80 20.73
C ALA A 318 0.70 -16.24 22.08
N TYR A 319 0.21 -16.85 23.16
CA TYR A 319 0.45 -16.44 24.54
C TYR A 319 0.84 -17.63 25.40
N ASN A 320 1.63 -17.38 26.42
CA ASN A 320 1.91 -18.30 27.50
C ASN A 320 0.71 -18.39 28.45
N GLU A 321 0.74 -19.33 29.38
CA GLU A 321 -0.33 -19.50 30.39
C GLU A 321 -0.48 -18.28 31.33
N ASP A 322 0.60 -17.51 31.53
CA ASP A 322 0.60 -16.27 32.31
C ASP A 322 0.11 -15.04 31.53
N GLY A 323 -0.31 -15.22 30.27
CA GLY A 323 -0.77 -14.16 29.39
C GLY A 323 0.34 -13.36 28.69
N SER A 324 1.60 -13.66 28.97
CA SER A 324 2.73 -13.07 28.25
C SER A 324 2.81 -13.59 26.81
N TYR A 325 3.47 -12.84 25.93
CA TYR A 325 3.67 -13.27 24.53
C TYR A 325 4.54 -14.53 24.48
N TYR A 326 4.08 -15.53 23.74
CA TYR A 326 4.91 -16.67 23.41
C TYR A 326 6.01 -16.28 22.43
N MET A 327 7.27 -16.55 22.79
CA MET A 327 8.43 -16.23 21.95
C MET A 327 8.88 -17.48 21.21
N SER A 328 8.72 -17.47 19.88
CA SER A 328 9.33 -18.49 19.03
C SER A 328 10.81 -18.18 18.81
N TYR A 329 11.67 -19.18 18.92
CA TYR A 329 13.10 -18.99 18.66
C TYR A 329 13.40 -19.15 17.18
N ARG A 330 14.00 -18.13 16.58
CA ARG A 330 14.46 -18.13 15.20
C ARG A 330 15.97 -18.10 15.15
N ALA A 331 16.55 -18.82 14.19
CA ALA A 331 17.98 -18.74 13.94
C ALA A 331 18.35 -17.32 13.48
N ALA A 332 19.33 -16.73 14.13
CA ALA A 332 19.86 -15.42 13.81
C ALA A 332 21.31 -15.52 13.36
N GLY A 333 21.74 -14.53 12.58
CA GLY A 333 23.10 -14.44 12.06
C GLY A 333 23.37 -15.38 10.86
N SER A 334 24.50 -15.14 10.19
CA SER A 334 24.92 -15.91 9.02
C SER A 334 25.29 -17.37 9.32
N THR A 335 25.60 -17.67 10.57
CA THR A 335 26.00 -19.02 11.02
C THR A 335 24.83 -19.88 11.48
N GLY A 336 23.66 -19.27 11.73
CA GLY A 336 22.46 -19.95 12.25
C GLY A 336 22.65 -20.60 13.61
N ARG A 337 23.65 -20.17 14.40
CA ARG A 337 23.96 -20.72 15.74
C ARG A 337 23.26 -19.96 16.86
N ASP A 338 22.96 -18.68 16.62
CA ASP A 338 22.29 -17.85 17.60
C ASP A 338 20.78 -17.95 17.39
N TYR A 339 20.04 -18.00 18.49
CA TYR A 339 18.58 -18.03 18.47
C TYR A 339 18.04 -16.79 19.15
N ILE A 340 17.19 -16.07 18.48
CA ILE A 340 16.52 -14.90 19.01
C ILE A 340 15.04 -15.23 19.20
N GLY A 341 14.53 -14.91 20.39
CA GLY A 341 13.11 -14.99 20.67
C GLY A 341 12.35 -13.93 19.84
N TYR A 342 11.35 -14.37 19.09
CA TYR A 342 10.56 -13.50 18.22
C TYR A 342 9.08 -13.76 18.40
N THR A 343 8.30 -12.70 18.42
CA THR A 343 6.84 -12.75 18.25
C THR A 343 6.39 -11.55 17.44
N ILE A 344 5.60 -11.80 16.41
CA ILE A 344 5.06 -10.73 15.56
C ILE A 344 4.10 -9.81 16.33
N LEU A 345 3.41 -10.33 17.36
CA LEU A 345 2.48 -9.56 18.16
C LEU A 345 3.15 -8.39 18.90
N LYS A 346 4.43 -8.55 19.29
CA LYS A 346 5.21 -7.47 19.87
C LYS A 346 5.62 -6.44 18.84
N GLU A 347 5.98 -6.89 17.63
CA GLU A 347 6.40 -5.99 16.55
C GLU A 347 5.24 -5.12 16.04
N LEU A 348 4.02 -5.65 15.99
CA LEU A 348 2.83 -4.87 15.59
C LEU A 348 2.39 -3.86 16.66
N ASN A 349 2.79 -4.04 17.92
CA ASN A 349 2.45 -3.13 19.01
C ASN A 349 3.56 -2.12 19.32
N ASN A 350 4.71 -2.22 18.64
CA ASN A 350 5.86 -1.30 18.78
C ASN A 350 5.83 -0.16 17.75
N THR A 351 4.65 0.27 17.33
CA THR A 351 4.46 1.39 16.38
C THR A 351 4.58 2.74 17.06
#